data_60ce8649b5b4b501cd43a2f98ea8ca91
#
_entry.id   60ce8649b5b4b501cd43a2f98ea8ca91
#
_cell.length_a   1.000
_cell.length_b   1.000
_cell.length_c   1.000
_cell.angle_alpha   90.00
_cell.angle_beta   90.00
_cell.angle_gamma   90.00
#
_symmetry.space_group_name_H-M   'P 1'
#
loop_
_entity.id
_entity.type
_entity.pdbx_description
1 polymer ?
#
loop_
_entity_poly.entity_id
_entity_poly.type
_entity_poly.pdbx_seq_one_letter_code
_entity_poly.pdbx_strand_id
1 'polypeptide(L)'
;MSGWPRPRGAAASVVGVFAVLVLGYAVWAASAGHGRVLGPRVGYGPDSALYLAAARAPVWSRRFLAGPGAFGFLLLAKLCARNVRAIVIVQSALAVVAWVFLATTVASVMRSNLARWIGMVGILCLALAPGVLEWNAMITTESLSLSALCAVLAFGLRLVVRPARRELAGFVAALALFAFTRDTNALVVGGLALIAFACAFRRALRVPALVVGTAGLAFAVTATALSNAAEPPRWYWPVAETTGVRLLADPGATRYIVDHGFPWDAQMRTLPERYIYLYDPVRTGAQFAAFRHWVRVDGRRVYGEYLLTHPGWALRKPFDARDAFFDLGTIELYGRVYRNRPGGVFTVVGTFGAPRSPGFTEAWTVVAAVAFAFLAWRRRIRPALAAAVALIAGFAVIGYYAAWHGDALEVYRHALSAAVQLRIALWIATALVIDAIAIGPTGTETLEPASVRAV
;
A
#
# COMPACT_ATOMS: atom_id res chain seq x y z
N MET A 1 31.07 -17.34 -5.54
CA MET A 1 29.76 -17.06 -6.18
C MET A 1 28.97 -18.37 -6.26
N SER A 2 28.37 -18.82 -5.16
CA SER A 2 27.54 -20.04 -5.14
C SER A 2 26.19 -19.70 -5.75
N GLY A 3 25.92 -20.37 -6.88
CA GLY A 3 24.75 -20.11 -7.70
C GLY A 3 23.41 -20.19 -6.93
N TRP A 4 22.56 -19.25 -7.19
CA TRP A 4 21.13 -19.40 -6.93
C TRP A 4 20.65 -20.73 -7.53
N PRO A 5 19.92 -21.54 -6.77
CA PRO A 5 19.26 -22.67 -7.41
C PRO A 5 18.31 -22.09 -8.46
N ARG A 6 18.65 -22.28 -9.74
CA ARG A 6 17.78 -21.94 -10.85
C ARG A 6 16.42 -22.59 -10.58
N PRO A 7 15.29 -21.90 -10.73
CA PRO A 7 13.99 -22.52 -10.61
C PRO A 7 13.92 -23.65 -11.65
N ARG A 8 14.09 -24.88 -11.17
CA ARG A 8 14.09 -26.06 -12.04
C ARG A 8 12.63 -26.35 -12.40
N GLY A 9 12.32 -26.39 -13.69
CA GLY A 9 11.04 -26.80 -14.31
C GLY A 9 9.76 -26.28 -13.63
N ALA A 10 9.33 -26.91 -12.54
CA ALA A 10 8.05 -26.62 -11.90
C ALA A 10 7.87 -25.16 -11.43
N ALA A 11 8.91 -24.52 -10.86
CA ALA A 11 8.81 -23.12 -10.42
C ALA A 11 8.72 -22.16 -11.62
N ALA A 12 9.44 -22.46 -12.71
CA ALA A 12 9.32 -21.70 -13.94
C ALA A 12 7.92 -21.83 -14.56
N SER A 13 7.33 -23.02 -14.50
CA SER A 13 5.97 -23.26 -14.97
C SER A 13 4.93 -22.46 -14.18
N VAL A 14 5.02 -22.44 -12.84
CA VAL A 14 4.09 -21.66 -12.00
C VAL A 14 4.22 -20.16 -12.29
N VAL A 15 5.43 -19.65 -12.41
CA VAL A 15 5.67 -18.24 -12.79
C VAL A 15 5.13 -17.95 -14.20
N GLY A 16 5.33 -18.86 -15.14
CA GLY A 16 4.81 -18.72 -16.50
C GLY A 16 3.28 -18.67 -16.53
N VAL A 17 2.61 -19.59 -15.83
CA VAL A 17 1.13 -19.61 -15.72
C VAL A 17 0.64 -18.31 -15.07
N PHE A 18 1.26 -17.85 -13.99
CA PHE A 18 0.92 -16.58 -13.36
C PHE A 18 1.03 -15.40 -14.33
N ALA A 19 2.15 -15.29 -15.06
CA ALA A 19 2.35 -14.23 -16.04
C ALA A 19 1.30 -14.26 -17.15
N VAL A 20 0.98 -15.45 -17.68
CA VAL A 20 -0.06 -15.62 -18.70
C VAL A 20 -1.44 -15.19 -18.18
N LEU A 21 -1.79 -15.55 -16.93
CA LEU A 21 -3.07 -15.16 -16.33
C LEU A 21 -3.18 -13.64 -16.17
N VAL A 22 -2.16 -12.97 -15.64
CA VAL A 22 -2.18 -11.51 -15.42
C VAL A 22 -2.17 -10.75 -16.75
N LEU A 23 -1.28 -11.11 -17.67
CA LEU A 23 -1.19 -10.44 -18.97
C LEU A 23 -2.39 -10.75 -19.85
N GLY A 24 -2.90 -11.99 -19.82
CA GLY A 24 -4.13 -12.38 -20.51
C GLY A 24 -5.34 -11.57 -20.03
N TYR A 25 -5.47 -11.37 -18.70
CA TYR A 25 -6.48 -10.49 -18.14
C TYR A 25 -6.32 -9.04 -18.62
N ALA A 26 -5.09 -8.52 -18.64
CA ALA A 26 -4.82 -7.16 -19.09
C ALA A 26 -5.16 -6.95 -20.58
N VAL A 27 -4.79 -7.89 -21.44
CA VAL A 27 -5.11 -7.85 -22.87
C VAL A 27 -6.63 -7.93 -23.09
N TRP A 28 -7.30 -8.83 -22.36
CA TRP A 28 -8.76 -8.94 -22.42
C TRP A 28 -9.46 -7.65 -21.98
N ALA A 29 -9.07 -7.07 -20.84
CA ALA A 29 -9.61 -5.79 -20.37
C ALA A 29 -9.35 -4.66 -21.38
N ALA A 30 -8.15 -4.58 -21.94
CA ALA A 30 -7.78 -3.58 -22.93
C ALA A 30 -8.55 -3.73 -24.25
N SER A 31 -8.88 -4.97 -24.66
CA SER A 31 -9.64 -5.25 -25.89
C SER A 31 -11.13 -4.95 -25.76
N ALA A 32 -11.70 -5.14 -24.56
CA ALA A 32 -13.13 -4.92 -24.28
C ALA A 32 -13.54 -3.43 -24.23
N GLY A 33 -12.59 -2.51 -24.39
CA GLY A 33 -12.83 -1.06 -24.40
C GLY A 33 -12.89 -0.42 -23.02
N HIS A 34 -13.42 0.81 -22.94
CA HIS A 34 -13.48 1.57 -21.72
C HIS A 34 -14.85 1.43 -21.05
N GLY A 35 -14.87 1.27 -19.71
CA GLY A 35 -16.08 1.27 -18.91
C GLY A 35 -15.94 2.19 -17.70
N ARG A 36 -17.06 2.76 -17.24
CA ARG A 36 -17.11 3.56 -16.01
C ARG A 36 -17.19 2.71 -14.74
N VAL A 37 -17.14 1.41 -14.85
CA VAL A 37 -17.36 0.46 -13.75
C VAL A 37 -16.37 -0.69 -13.87
N LEU A 38 -15.99 -1.28 -12.75
CA LEU A 38 -15.19 -2.50 -12.67
C LEU A 38 -15.83 -3.64 -13.47
N GLY A 39 -15.01 -4.35 -14.23
CA GLY A 39 -15.46 -5.45 -15.07
C GLY A 39 -14.44 -5.74 -16.17
N PRO A 40 -14.82 -6.48 -17.23
CA PRO A 40 -13.93 -6.87 -18.32
C PRO A 40 -13.54 -5.70 -19.24
N ARG A 41 -13.41 -4.50 -18.70
CA ARG A 41 -13.08 -3.28 -19.43
C ARG A 41 -12.07 -2.47 -18.65
N VAL A 42 -11.34 -1.60 -19.35
CA VAL A 42 -10.47 -0.63 -18.68
C VAL A 42 -11.33 0.26 -17.78
N GLY A 43 -11.08 0.20 -16.47
CA GLY A 43 -11.77 1.03 -15.50
C GLY A 43 -11.33 2.50 -15.62
N TYR A 44 -12.31 3.39 -15.82
CA TYR A 44 -12.10 4.80 -16.01
C TYR A 44 -13.01 5.62 -15.10
N GLY A 45 -12.44 6.34 -14.16
CA GLY A 45 -13.15 7.19 -13.21
C GLY A 45 -12.82 8.69 -13.37
N PRO A 46 -13.42 9.56 -12.58
CA PRO A 46 -13.11 11.00 -12.55
C PRO A 46 -11.63 11.30 -12.37
N ASP A 47 -10.94 10.62 -11.47
CA ASP A 47 -9.49 10.76 -11.27
C ASP A 47 -8.71 10.41 -12.53
N SER A 48 -9.13 9.40 -13.27
CA SER A 48 -8.47 8.97 -14.51
C SER A 48 -8.43 10.10 -15.53
N ALA A 49 -9.53 10.84 -15.69
CA ALA A 49 -9.59 12.01 -16.57
C ALA A 49 -8.62 13.11 -16.12
N LEU A 50 -8.58 13.38 -14.82
CA LEU A 50 -7.68 14.39 -14.23
C LEU A 50 -6.21 14.01 -14.42
N TYR A 51 -5.86 12.74 -14.17
CA TYR A 51 -4.49 12.24 -14.35
C TYR A 51 -4.04 12.31 -15.81
N LEU A 52 -4.88 11.88 -16.75
CA LEU A 52 -4.55 11.94 -18.16
C LEU A 52 -4.46 13.38 -18.68
N ALA A 53 -5.26 14.30 -18.13
CA ALA A 53 -5.18 15.72 -18.44
C ALA A 53 -3.88 16.35 -17.88
N ALA A 54 -3.52 16.02 -16.64
CA ALA A 54 -2.26 16.50 -16.05
C ALA A 54 -1.02 15.94 -16.77
N ALA A 55 -1.06 14.69 -17.22
CA ALA A 55 0.01 14.06 -18.00
C ALA A 55 0.26 14.71 -19.38
N ARG A 56 -0.61 15.60 -19.86
CA ARG A 56 -0.35 16.43 -21.07
C ARG A 56 0.71 17.50 -20.81
N ALA A 57 0.76 18.02 -19.59
CA ALA A 57 1.65 19.12 -19.26
C ALA A 57 3.14 18.73 -19.39
N PRO A 58 4.06 19.68 -19.64
CA PRO A 58 5.50 19.44 -19.59
C PRO A 58 5.92 18.85 -18.25
N VAL A 59 6.89 17.92 -18.24
CA VAL A 59 7.33 17.20 -17.02
C VAL A 59 7.79 18.15 -15.91
N TRP A 60 8.39 19.27 -16.28
CA TRP A 60 8.91 20.27 -15.35
C TRP A 60 7.88 21.30 -14.88
N SER A 61 6.65 21.23 -15.39
CA SER A 61 5.62 22.21 -15.04
C SER A 61 5.02 21.90 -13.67
N ARG A 62 4.59 22.95 -12.96
CA ARG A 62 3.83 22.80 -11.70
C ARG A 62 2.59 21.91 -11.89
N ARG A 63 1.89 22.03 -13.03
CA ARG A 63 0.72 21.23 -13.35
C ARG A 63 1.03 19.72 -13.44
N PHE A 64 2.23 19.35 -13.83
CA PHE A 64 2.65 17.95 -13.87
C PHE A 64 3.19 17.48 -12.52
N LEU A 65 4.09 18.25 -11.91
CA LEU A 65 4.76 17.85 -10.67
C LEU A 65 3.82 17.90 -9.46
N ALA A 66 3.01 18.94 -9.35
CA ALA A 66 2.04 19.17 -8.29
C ALA A 66 0.59 19.04 -8.78
N GLY A 67 0.34 18.24 -9.80
CA GLY A 67 -0.99 17.98 -10.35
C GLY A 67 -1.90 17.18 -9.39
N PRO A 68 -3.12 16.85 -9.84
CA PRO A 68 -4.13 16.17 -9.02
C PRO A 68 -3.72 14.74 -8.62
N GLY A 69 -2.80 14.11 -9.36
CA GLY A 69 -2.30 12.76 -9.09
C GLY A 69 -0.85 12.74 -8.64
N ALA A 70 -0.43 11.65 -8.01
CA ALA A 70 0.96 11.45 -7.66
C ALA A 70 1.86 11.33 -8.90
N PHE A 71 3.03 11.96 -8.82
CA PHE A 71 4.01 12.09 -9.91
C PHE A 71 4.32 10.77 -10.65
N GLY A 72 4.49 9.67 -9.91
CA GLY A 72 4.86 8.37 -10.50
C GLY A 72 3.82 7.86 -11.52
N PHE A 73 2.53 8.00 -11.23
CA PHE A 73 1.48 7.59 -12.17
C PHE A 73 1.37 8.56 -13.37
N LEU A 74 1.52 9.87 -13.14
CA LEU A 74 1.52 10.85 -14.24
C LEU A 74 2.66 10.59 -15.22
N LEU A 75 3.84 10.20 -14.70
CA LEU A 75 4.98 9.82 -15.53
C LEU A 75 4.68 8.57 -16.35
N LEU A 76 4.12 7.52 -15.75
CA LEU A 76 3.68 6.32 -16.46
C LEU A 76 2.68 6.66 -17.58
N ALA A 77 1.66 7.44 -17.27
CA ALA A 77 0.66 7.85 -18.25
C ALA A 77 1.28 8.64 -19.41
N LYS A 78 2.24 9.50 -19.13
CA LYS A 78 2.97 10.27 -20.14
C LYS A 78 3.84 9.37 -21.02
N LEU A 79 4.59 8.43 -20.43
CA LEU A 79 5.44 7.46 -21.17
C LEU A 79 4.60 6.57 -22.09
N CYS A 80 3.38 6.23 -21.68
CA CYS A 80 2.42 5.52 -22.50
C CYS A 80 1.63 6.43 -23.48
N ALA A 81 2.10 7.65 -23.74
CA ALA A 81 1.41 8.65 -24.58
C ALA A 81 -0.07 8.85 -24.19
N ARG A 82 -0.43 8.58 -22.93
CA ARG A 82 -1.80 8.62 -22.37
C ARG A 82 -2.76 7.62 -23.03
N ASN A 83 -2.23 6.65 -23.74
CA ASN A 83 -3.02 5.57 -24.28
C ASN A 83 -3.42 4.62 -23.14
N VAL A 84 -4.70 4.57 -22.82
CA VAL A 84 -5.23 3.79 -21.70
C VAL A 84 -4.97 2.29 -21.83
N ARG A 85 -4.97 1.74 -23.06
CA ARG A 85 -4.63 0.33 -23.31
C ARG A 85 -3.15 0.07 -23.01
N ALA A 86 -2.27 0.96 -23.47
CA ALA A 86 -0.84 0.87 -23.19
C ALA A 86 -0.56 0.99 -21.69
N ILE A 87 -1.25 1.89 -20.97
CA ILE A 87 -1.13 2.03 -19.51
C ILE A 87 -1.50 0.71 -18.82
N VAL A 88 -2.64 0.10 -19.15
CA VAL A 88 -3.08 -1.17 -18.58
C VAL A 88 -2.07 -2.29 -18.83
N ILE A 89 -1.54 -2.40 -20.04
CA ILE A 89 -0.56 -3.44 -20.39
C ILE A 89 0.74 -3.22 -19.62
N VAL A 90 1.26 -1.99 -19.60
CA VAL A 90 2.53 -1.67 -18.93
C VAL A 90 2.43 -1.84 -17.42
N GLN A 91 1.36 -1.34 -16.77
CA GLN A 91 1.20 -1.52 -15.32
C GLN A 91 0.99 -2.98 -14.94
N SER A 92 0.32 -3.79 -15.79
CA SER A 92 0.18 -5.24 -15.58
C SER A 92 1.51 -5.97 -15.74
N ALA A 93 2.34 -5.58 -16.71
CA ALA A 93 3.68 -6.13 -16.88
C ALA A 93 4.58 -5.79 -15.68
N LEU A 94 4.53 -4.55 -15.19
CA LEU A 94 5.22 -4.14 -13.97
C LEU A 94 4.73 -4.93 -12.75
N ALA A 95 3.42 -5.19 -12.64
CA ALA A 95 2.87 -6.03 -11.59
C ALA A 95 3.42 -7.46 -11.66
N VAL A 96 3.43 -8.09 -12.85
CA VAL A 96 4.02 -9.43 -13.03
C VAL A 96 5.46 -9.46 -12.53
N VAL A 97 6.29 -8.51 -12.98
CA VAL A 97 7.71 -8.45 -12.57
C VAL A 97 7.84 -8.28 -11.05
N ALA A 98 7.08 -7.36 -10.47
CA ALA A 98 7.19 -7.04 -9.04
C ALA A 98 6.69 -8.19 -8.15
N TRP A 99 5.55 -8.81 -8.46
CA TRP A 99 5.01 -9.92 -7.70
C TRP A 99 5.87 -11.18 -7.82
N VAL A 100 6.37 -11.50 -9.02
CA VAL A 100 7.31 -12.62 -9.23
C VAL A 100 8.62 -12.37 -8.47
N PHE A 101 9.13 -11.15 -8.51
CA PHE A 101 10.34 -10.78 -7.76
C PHE A 101 10.14 -10.95 -6.25
N LEU A 102 8.99 -10.52 -5.70
CA LEU A 102 8.67 -10.73 -4.30
C LEU A 102 8.52 -12.22 -3.98
N ALA A 103 7.73 -12.96 -4.74
CA ALA A 103 7.46 -14.38 -4.53
C ALA A 103 8.74 -15.23 -4.55
N THR A 104 9.61 -14.99 -5.53
CA THR A 104 10.92 -15.67 -5.63
C THR A 104 11.88 -15.25 -4.52
N THR A 105 11.82 -13.99 -4.08
CA THR A 105 12.59 -13.53 -2.91
C THR A 105 12.10 -14.23 -1.64
N VAL A 106 10.80 -14.30 -1.39
CA VAL A 106 10.24 -15.04 -0.24
C VAL A 106 10.66 -16.50 -0.28
N ALA A 107 10.54 -17.17 -1.42
CA ALA A 107 11.02 -18.55 -1.56
C ALA A 107 12.51 -18.69 -1.24
N SER A 108 13.34 -17.71 -1.63
CA SER A 108 14.80 -17.77 -1.46
C SER A 108 15.27 -17.63 -0.01
N VAL A 109 14.46 -17.07 0.87
CA VAL A 109 14.81 -16.92 2.29
C VAL A 109 14.37 -18.12 3.14
N MET A 110 13.55 -19.02 2.58
CA MET A 110 13.14 -20.29 3.21
C MET A 110 14.18 -21.37 2.98
N ARG A 111 14.33 -22.27 3.95
CA ARG A 111 15.27 -23.39 3.92
C ARG A 111 14.62 -24.68 3.40
N SER A 112 13.40 -24.98 3.87
CA SER A 112 12.66 -26.17 3.45
C SER A 112 11.93 -25.96 2.11
N ASN A 113 11.82 -27.01 1.29
CA ASN A 113 11.15 -26.94 0.00
C ASN A 113 9.66 -26.65 0.15
N LEU A 114 9.00 -27.21 1.19
CA LEU A 114 7.60 -26.97 1.45
C LEU A 114 7.31 -25.49 1.74
N ALA A 115 8.10 -24.87 2.62
CA ALA A 115 7.97 -23.45 2.94
C ALA A 115 8.24 -22.54 1.71
N ARG A 116 9.22 -22.89 0.87
CA ARG A 116 9.47 -22.18 -0.39
C ARG A 116 8.25 -22.16 -1.29
N TRP A 117 7.62 -23.33 -1.49
CA TRP A 117 6.42 -23.43 -2.31
C TRP A 117 5.25 -22.68 -1.71
N ILE A 118 4.97 -22.85 -0.42
CA ILE A 118 3.87 -22.16 0.27
C ILE A 118 4.05 -20.65 0.17
N GLY A 119 5.24 -20.13 0.47
CA GLY A 119 5.51 -18.69 0.38
C GLY A 119 5.37 -18.17 -1.05
N MET A 120 5.94 -18.85 -2.05
CA MET A 120 5.87 -18.43 -3.45
C MET A 120 4.43 -18.47 -3.98
N VAL A 121 3.74 -19.59 -3.81
CA VAL A 121 2.37 -19.78 -4.32
C VAL A 121 1.40 -18.84 -3.60
N GLY A 122 1.52 -18.70 -2.26
CA GLY A 122 0.68 -17.80 -1.49
C GLY A 122 0.77 -16.34 -1.97
N ILE A 123 1.98 -15.84 -2.23
CA ILE A 123 2.19 -14.49 -2.76
C ILE A 123 1.63 -14.35 -4.20
N LEU A 124 1.83 -15.32 -5.08
CA LEU A 124 1.29 -15.26 -6.44
C LEU A 124 -0.23 -15.39 -6.48
N CYS A 125 -0.82 -16.23 -5.62
CA CYS A 125 -2.28 -16.32 -5.45
C CYS A 125 -2.88 -15.02 -4.91
N LEU A 126 -2.20 -14.35 -3.96
CA LEU A 126 -2.62 -13.02 -3.50
C LEU A 126 -2.65 -12.00 -4.63
N ALA A 127 -1.67 -12.02 -5.52
CA ALA A 127 -1.64 -11.13 -6.68
C ALA A 127 -2.80 -11.39 -7.66
N LEU A 128 -3.29 -12.63 -7.74
CA LEU A 128 -4.45 -13.03 -8.55
C LEU A 128 -5.79 -12.81 -7.83
N ALA A 129 -5.75 -12.40 -6.54
CA ALA A 129 -6.98 -12.08 -5.84
C ALA A 129 -7.71 -10.94 -6.58
N PRO A 130 -9.01 -11.07 -6.77
CA PRO A 130 -9.78 -10.10 -7.55
C PRO A 130 -9.60 -8.66 -7.10
N GLY A 131 -9.66 -8.41 -5.78
CA GLY A 131 -9.42 -7.09 -5.20
C GLY A 131 -7.99 -6.55 -5.37
N VAL A 132 -7.08 -7.33 -5.92
CA VAL A 132 -5.71 -6.92 -6.29
C VAL A 132 -5.56 -6.83 -7.81
N LEU A 133 -5.98 -7.88 -8.52
CA LEU A 133 -5.81 -8.02 -9.98
C LEU A 133 -6.54 -6.93 -10.77
N GLU A 134 -7.77 -6.56 -10.35
CA GLU A 134 -8.59 -5.58 -11.08
C GLU A 134 -7.98 -4.20 -11.13
N TRP A 135 -7.18 -3.83 -10.13
CA TRP A 135 -6.47 -2.54 -10.15
C TRP A 135 -5.49 -2.43 -11.31
N ASN A 136 -5.04 -3.56 -11.87
CA ASN A 136 -4.20 -3.54 -13.08
C ASN A 136 -4.97 -3.09 -14.33
N ALA A 137 -6.29 -3.21 -14.34
CA ALA A 137 -7.14 -2.69 -15.42
C ALA A 137 -7.69 -1.28 -15.14
N MET A 138 -7.40 -0.70 -13.97
CA MET A 138 -7.85 0.64 -13.60
C MET A 138 -6.81 1.71 -13.98
N ILE A 139 -7.28 2.85 -14.47
CA ILE A 139 -6.42 4.02 -14.76
C ILE A 139 -6.28 4.85 -13.47
N THR A 140 -5.57 4.29 -12.51
CA THR A 140 -5.38 4.85 -11.16
C THR A 140 -4.00 4.50 -10.63
N THR A 141 -3.66 5.03 -9.45
CA THR A 141 -2.32 4.89 -8.85
C THR A 141 -2.08 3.54 -8.17
N GLU A 142 -3.13 2.74 -7.91
CA GLU A 142 -3.12 1.58 -7.05
C GLU A 142 -2.22 0.46 -7.57
N SER A 143 -2.33 0.08 -8.85
CA SER A 143 -1.51 -0.98 -9.46
C SER A 143 -0.02 -0.66 -9.38
N LEU A 144 0.36 0.58 -9.73
CA LEU A 144 1.76 1.01 -9.66
C LEU A 144 2.26 1.05 -8.21
N SER A 145 1.41 1.49 -7.27
CA SER A 145 1.73 1.52 -5.85
C SER A 145 1.97 0.12 -5.28
N LEU A 146 1.12 -0.86 -5.62
CA LEU A 146 1.29 -2.25 -5.21
C LEU A 146 2.55 -2.87 -5.82
N SER A 147 2.85 -2.58 -7.08
CA SER A 147 4.09 -3.04 -7.74
C SER A 147 5.32 -2.47 -7.04
N ALA A 148 5.31 -1.19 -6.71
CA ALA A 148 6.39 -0.54 -5.97
C ALA A 148 6.53 -1.10 -4.54
N LEU A 149 5.42 -1.36 -3.83
CA LEU A 149 5.41 -2.02 -2.53
C LEU A 149 6.08 -3.40 -2.60
N CYS A 150 5.71 -4.23 -3.58
CA CYS A 150 6.33 -5.54 -3.78
C CYS A 150 7.84 -5.43 -4.01
N ALA A 151 8.30 -4.45 -4.79
CA ALA A 151 9.72 -4.20 -5.00
C ALA A 151 10.44 -3.76 -3.71
N VAL A 152 9.85 -2.84 -2.94
CA VAL A 152 10.37 -2.42 -1.62
C VAL A 152 10.52 -3.63 -0.69
N LEU A 153 9.50 -4.46 -0.57
CA LEU A 153 9.52 -5.63 0.30
C LEU A 153 10.54 -6.67 -0.18
N ALA A 154 10.64 -6.91 -1.48
CA ALA A 154 11.59 -7.85 -2.04
C ALA A 154 13.05 -7.40 -1.80
N PHE A 155 13.38 -6.16 -2.15
CA PHE A 155 14.72 -5.61 -1.89
C PHE A 155 15.03 -5.52 -0.41
N GLY A 156 14.04 -5.14 0.43
CA GLY A 156 14.18 -5.08 1.89
C GLY A 156 14.51 -6.46 2.49
N LEU A 157 13.78 -7.52 2.12
CA LEU A 157 14.07 -8.89 2.56
C LEU A 157 15.46 -9.36 2.09
N ARG A 158 15.85 -9.03 0.86
CA ARG A 158 17.19 -9.38 0.33
C ARG A 158 18.28 -8.62 1.07
N LEU A 159 18.07 -7.33 1.37
CA LEU A 159 19.02 -6.51 2.13
C LEU A 159 19.23 -7.06 3.56
N VAL A 160 18.17 -7.57 4.19
CA VAL A 160 18.24 -8.22 5.51
C VAL A 160 19.04 -9.50 5.48
N VAL A 161 18.90 -10.32 4.43
CA VAL A 161 19.53 -11.64 4.33
C VAL A 161 20.95 -11.58 3.72
N ARG A 162 21.14 -10.67 2.77
CA ARG A 162 22.39 -10.50 2.01
C ARG A 162 22.65 -9.02 1.75
N PRO A 163 23.19 -8.30 2.76
CA PRO A 163 23.47 -6.89 2.60
C PRO A 163 24.51 -6.67 1.50
N ALA A 164 24.08 -6.09 0.38
CA ALA A 164 24.92 -5.74 -0.75
C ALA A 164 24.55 -4.37 -1.30
N ARG A 165 25.51 -3.65 -1.89
CA ARG A 165 25.29 -2.30 -2.45
C ARG A 165 24.17 -2.29 -3.50
N ARG A 166 24.08 -3.32 -4.33
CA ARG A 166 23.01 -3.45 -5.35
C ARG A 166 21.62 -3.59 -4.72
N GLU A 167 21.50 -4.32 -3.62
CA GLU A 167 20.21 -4.49 -2.92
C GLU A 167 19.83 -3.18 -2.22
N LEU A 168 20.79 -2.45 -1.66
CA LEU A 168 20.56 -1.13 -1.09
C LEU A 168 20.12 -0.11 -2.17
N ALA A 169 20.79 -0.08 -3.31
CA ALA A 169 20.43 0.79 -4.43
C ALA A 169 19.02 0.46 -4.96
N GLY A 170 18.73 -0.85 -5.15
CA GLY A 170 17.41 -1.31 -5.54
C GLY A 170 16.32 -0.94 -4.52
N PHE A 171 16.62 -1.07 -3.23
CA PHE A 171 15.70 -0.69 -2.15
C PHE A 171 15.39 0.82 -2.18
N VAL A 172 16.42 1.66 -2.30
CA VAL A 172 16.27 3.14 -2.39
C VAL A 172 15.46 3.53 -3.63
N ALA A 173 15.75 2.92 -4.78
CA ALA A 173 14.99 3.17 -6.01
C ALA A 173 13.52 2.74 -5.89
N ALA A 174 13.26 1.59 -5.29
CA ALA A 174 11.90 1.11 -5.02
C ALA A 174 11.16 2.02 -4.02
N LEU A 175 11.85 2.51 -2.97
CA LEU A 175 11.30 3.49 -2.03
C LEU A 175 10.92 4.81 -2.72
N ALA A 176 11.76 5.30 -3.62
CA ALA A 176 11.45 6.49 -4.41
C ALA A 176 10.17 6.28 -5.23
N LEU A 177 10.10 5.19 -5.99
CA LEU A 177 8.91 4.85 -6.77
C LEU A 177 7.68 4.76 -5.86
N PHE A 178 7.77 4.07 -4.72
CA PHE A 178 6.66 3.91 -3.78
C PHE A 178 6.19 5.24 -3.20
N ALA A 179 7.11 6.10 -2.75
CA ALA A 179 6.79 7.41 -2.17
C ALA A 179 6.05 8.32 -3.17
N PHE A 180 6.43 8.27 -4.46
CA PHE A 180 5.86 9.13 -5.50
C PHE A 180 4.64 8.52 -6.22
N THR A 181 4.12 7.38 -5.77
CA THR A 181 2.90 6.79 -6.36
C THR A 181 1.63 7.18 -5.62
N ARG A 182 1.69 7.53 -4.32
CA ARG A 182 0.55 7.99 -3.51
C ARG A 182 1.03 8.84 -2.34
N ASP A 183 0.26 9.84 -1.94
CA ASP A 183 0.61 10.72 -0.81
C ASP A 183 0.70 9.95 0.53
N THR A 184 -0.16 8.95 0.74
CA THR A 184 -0.12 8.07 1.92
C THR A 184 1.16 7.25 2.00
N ASN A 185 1.74 6.86 0.87
CA ASN A 185 2.99 6.11 0.83
C ASN A 185 4.18 6.97 1.30
N ALA A 186 4.14 8.29 1.04
CA ALA A 186 5.17 9.20 1.53
C ALA A 186 5.24 9.21 3.07
N LEU A 187 4.10 9.11 3.77
CA LEU A 187 4.07 8.99 5.24
C LEU A 187 4.70 7.68 5.71
N VAL A 188 4.41 6.56 5.04
CA VAL A 188 5.01 5.26 5.34
C VAL A 188 6.53 5.30 5.14
N VAL A 189 6.99 5.90 4.04
CA VAL A 189 8.43 6.08 3.75
C VAL A 189 9.10 6.98 4.77
N GLY A 190 8.44 8.05 5.21
CA GLY A 190 8.91 8.93 6.30
C GLY A 190 9.07 8.17 7.62
N GLY A 191 8.06 7.37 8.00
CA GLY A 191 8.14 6.50 9.18
C GLY A 191 9.29 5.48 9.10
N LEU A 192 9.49 4.87 7.94
CA LEU A 192 10.61 3.97 7.71
C LEU A 192 11.97 4.69 7.82
N ALA A 193 12.06 5.93 7.33
CA ALA A 193 13.26 6.75 7.45
C ALA A 193 13.63 7.02 8.91
N LEU A 194 12.64 7.31 9.77
CA LEU A 194 12.87 7.51 11.21
C LEU A 194 13.40 6.23 11.88
N ILE A 195 12.82 5.07 11.55
CA ILE A 195 13.31 3.77 12.05
C ILE A 195 14.73 3.51 11.56
N ALA A 196 15.02 3.81 10.28
CA ALA A 196 16.37 3.67 9.74
C ALA A 196 17.37 4.55 10.50
N PHE A 197 17.05 5.81 10.78
CA PHE A 197 17.91 6.66 11.63
C PHE A 197 18.12 6.10 13.02
N ALA A 198 17.08 5.55 13.66
CA ALA A 198 17.23 4.86 14.95
C ALA A 198 18.17 3.64 14.84
N CYS A 199 18.14 2.89 13.74
CA CYS A 199 19.04 1.77 13.50
C CYS A 199 20.50 2.22 13.21
N ALA A 200 20.74 3.46 12.79
CA ALA A 200 22.07 3.99 12.52
C ALA A 200 22.98 4.10 13.76
N PHE A 201 22.40 4.07 14.98
CA PHE A 201 23.17 3.99 16.22
C PHE A 201 23.90 2.64 16.36
N ARG A 202 23.46 1.59 15.66
CA ARG A 202 24.17 0.30 15.60
C ARG A 202 25.27 0.36 14.56
N ARG A 203 26.54 0.26 14.96
CA ARG A 203 27.72 0.39 14.06
C ARG A 203 27.61 -0.47 12.81
N ALA A 204 27.16 -1.72 12.93
CA ALA A 204 27.05 -2.66 11.80
C ALA A 204 26.00 -2.23 10.75
N LEU A 205 25.01 -1.41 11.11
CA LEU A 205 23.94 -0.95 10.23
C LEU A 205 24.06 0.52 9.83
N ARG A 206 25.06 1.23 10.37
CA ARG A 206 25.17 2.69 10.28
C ARG A 206 25.07 3.23 8.86
N VAL A 207 25.90 2.74 7.97
CA VAL A 207 25.94 3.26 6.58
C VAL A 207 24.63 2.98 5.82
N PRO A 208 24.15 1.71 5.70
CA PRO A 208 22.90 1.46 5.00
C PRO A 208 21.69 2.17 5.67
N ALA A 209 21.67 2.26 6.98
CA ALA A 209 20.60 2.94 7.72
C ALA A 209 20.61 4.46 7.47
N LEU A 210 21.75 5.12 7.43
CA LEU A 210 21.85 6.52 7.07
C LEU A 210 21.43 6.77 5.62
N VAL A 211 21.85 5.93 4.67
CA VAL A 211 21.45 6.05 3.27
C VAL A 211 19.94 5.92 3.13
N VAL A 212 19.32 4.89 3.74
CA VAL A 212 17.86 4.68 3.69
C VAL A 212 17.12 5.81 4.41
N GLY A 213 17.61 6.22 5.59
CA GLY A 213 17.00 7.30 6.36
C GLY A 213 17.01 8.63 5.62
N THR A 214 18.17 9.03 5.08
CA THR A 214 18.31 10.30 4.35
C THR A 214 17.50 10.29 3.05
N ALA A 215 17.61 9.22 2.23
CA ALA A 215 16.86 9.10 1.00
C ALA A 215 15.34 9.05 1.26
N GLY A 216 14.91 8.24 2.22
CA GLY A 216 13.50 8.12 2.58
C GLY A 216 12.91 9.43 3.09
N LEU A 217 13.64 10.16 3.95
CA LEU A 217 13.20 11.48 4.42
C LEU A 217 13.11 12.48 3.26
N ALA A 218 14.11 12.52 2.37
CA ALA A 218 14.10 13.38 1.21
C ALA A 218 12.89 13.10 0.29
N PHE A 219 12.59 11.82 0.03
CA PHE A 219 11.42 11.43 -0.78
C PHE A 219 10.10 11.81 -0.10
N ALA A 220 9.96 11.56 1.20
CA ALA A 220 8.76 11.90 1.95
C ALA A 220 8.52 13.42 1.99
N VAL A 221 9.55 14.21 2.25
CA VAL A 221 9.48 15.68 2.26
C VAL A 221 9.13 16.21 0.86
N THR A 222 9.78 15.70 -0.19
CA THR A 222 9.51 16.14 -1.57
C THR A 222 8.08 15.79 -2.00
N ALA A 223 7.62 14.56 -1.75
CA ALA A 223 6.25 14.15 -2.10
C ALA A 223 5.21 14.99 -1.34
N THR A 224 5.43 15.26 -0.05
CA THR A 224 4.57 16.13 0.76
C THR A 224 4.57 17.58 0.26
N ALA A 225 5.74 18.12 -0.12
CA ALA A 225 5.84 19.45 -0.69
C ALA A 225 5.07 19.58 -2.01
N LEU A 226 5.17 18.57 -2.89
CA LEU A 226 4.41 18.52 -4.14
C LEU A 226 2.90 18.42 -3.90
N SER A 227 2.47 17.64 -2.89
CA SER A 227 1.07 17.54 -2.48
C SER A 227 0.52 18.87 -1.98
N ASN A 228 1.30 19.60 -1.18
CA ASN A 228 0.92 20.93 -0.68
C ASN A 228 0.93 22.02 -1.79
N ALA A 229 1.79 21.87 -2.81
CA ALA A 229 1.88 22.81 -3.94
C ALA A 229 0.76 22.63 -4.97
N ALA A 230 -0.08 21.60 -4.88
CA ALA A 230 -1.25 21.41 -5.73
C ALA A 230 -2.31 22.51 -5.50
N GLU A 231 -3.18 22.71 -6.50
CA GLU A 231 -4.26 23.71 -6.41
C GLU A 231 -5.61 23.04 -6.75
N PRO A 232 -6.52 22.84 -5.79
CA PRO A 232 -6.27 22.98 -4.34
C PRO A 232 -5.21 21.96 -3.85
N PRO A 233 -4.60 22.15 -2.66
CA PRO A 233 -3.70 21.15 -2.06
C PRO A 233 -4.39 19.79 -1.98
N ARG A 234 -3.66 18.69 -2.24
CA ARG A 234 -4.28 17.36 -2.35
C ARG A 234 -4.93 16.89 -1.04
N TRP A 235 -4.50 17.41 0.10
CA TRP A 235 -5.13 17.12 1.39
C TRP A 235 -6.47 17.83 1.61
N TYR A 236 -6.82 18.83 0.78
CA TYR A 236 -8.00 19.69 1.01
C TYR A 236 -9.32 18.91 1.01
N TRP A 237 -9.59 18.16 -0.06
CA TRP A 237 -10.80 17.36 -0.13
C TRP A 237 -10.85 16.22 0.89
N PRO A 238 -9.77 15.45 1.10
CA PRO A 238 -9.70 14.47 2.19
C PRO A 238 -10.04 15.03 3.57
N VAL A 239 -9.56 16.22 3.93
CA VAL A 239 -9.90 16.86 5.20
C VAL A 239 -11.38 17.30 5.22
N ALA A 240 -11.91 17.84 4.12
CA ALA A 240 -13.32 18.17 4.01
C ALA A 240 -14.22 16.94 4.18
N GLU A 241 -13.89 15.83 3.52
CA GLU A 241 -14.58 14.54 3.65
C GLU A 241 -14.55 14.01 5.08
N THR A 242 -13.37 13.98 5.69
CA THR A 242 -13.20 13.54 7.07
C THR A 242 -14.03 14.42 8.03
N THR A 243 -14.08 15.72 7.77
CA THR A 243 -14.94 16.63 8.56
C THR A 243 -16.40 16.24 8.44
N GLY A 244 -16.94 16.08 7.24
CA GLY A 244 -18.36 15.76 7.03
C GLY A 244 -18.75 14.37 7.53
N VAL A 245 -17.98 13.34 7.13
CA VAL A 245 -18.36 11.94 7.38
C VAL A 245 -18.05 11.51 8.81
N ARG A 246 -16.99 12.07 9.46
CA ARG A 246 -16.51 11.57 10.75
C ARG A 246 -16.60 12.57 11.89
N LEU A 247 -16.09 13.79 11.69
CA LEU A 247 -16.07 14.75 12.80
C LEU A 247 -17.47 15.26 13.11
N LEU A 248 -18.24 15.62 12.10
CA LEU A 248 -19.63 16.10 12.28
C LEU A 248 -20.61 14.99 12.66
N ALA A 249 -20.28 13.72 12.42
CA ALA A 249 -21.05 12.56 12.87
C ALA A 249 -20.81 12.19 14.35
N ASP A 250 -19.74 12.72 14.94
CA ASP A 250 -19.39 12.46 16.35
C ASP A 250 -19.64 13.74 17.19
N PRO A 251 -20.58 13.73 18.16
CA PRO A 251 -20.92 14.94 18.92
C PRO A 251 -19.74 15.56 19.67
N GLY A 252 -18.81 14.75 20.16
CA GLY A 252 -17.60 15.23 20.85
C GLY A 252 -16.65 15.94 19.90
N ALA A 253 -16.41 15.33 18.75
CA ALA A 253 -15.58 15.93 17.72
C ALA A 253 -16.23 17.20 17.12
N THR A 254 -17.56 17.18 16.90
CA THR A 254 -18.30 18.36 16.44
C THR A 254 -18.12 19.53 17.39
N ARG A 255 -18.31 19.32 18.71
CA ARG A 255 -18.10 20.38 19.72
C ARG A 255 -16.68 20.93 19.64
N TYR A 256 -15.68 20.05 19.60
CA TYR A 256 -14.29 20.46 19.53
C TYR A 256 -13.99 21.36 18.32
N ILE A 257 -14.42 20.97 17.11
CA ILE A 257 -14.16 21.78 15.91
C ILE A 257 -14.92 23.11 15.90
N VAL A 258 -16.13 23.14 16.48
CA VAL A 258 -16.91 24.38 16.66
C VAL A 258 -16.18 25.35 17.59
N ASP A 259 -15.67 24.85 18.73
CA ASP A 259 -14.85 25.64 19.68
C ASP A 259 -13.55 26.16 19.04
N HIS A 260 -13.12 25.55 17.90
CA HIS A 260 -11.94 25.93 17.10
C HIS A 260 -12.31 26.61 15.78
N GLY A 261 -13.44 27.32 15.76
CA GLY A 261 -13.81 28.23 14.69
C GLY A 261 -14.54 27.60 13.48
N PHE A 262 -15.02 26.35 13.60
CA PHE A 262 -15.86 25.79 12.56
C PHE A 262 -17.20 26.56 12.48
N PRO A 263 -17.64 27.00 11.28
CA PRO A 263 -18.88 27.76 11.12
C PRO A 263 -20.11 26.85 11.31
N TRP A 264 -20.69 26.82 12.52
CA TRP A 264 -21.80 25.93 12.86
C TRP A 264 -23.15 26.63 12.71
N ASP A 265 -23.71 26.66 11.51
CA ASP A 265 -25.00 27.23 11.17
C ASP A 265 -25.99 26.16 10.67
N ALA A 266 -27.15 26.60 10.20
CA ALA A 266 -28.21 25.72 9.70
C ALA A 266 -27.77 24.91 8.47
N GLN A 267 -26.90 25.47 7.62
CA GLN A 267 -26.38 24.78 6.44
C GLN A 267 -25.38 23.70 6.84
N MET A 268 -24.46 23.99 7.79
CA MET A 268 -23.47 23.04 8.26
C MET A 268 -24.11 21.84 8.96
N ARG A 269 -25.27 22.02 9.61
CA ARG A 269 -26.04 20.92 10.21
C ARG A 269 -26.57 19.90 9.22
N THR A 270 -26.53 20.19 7.91
CA THR A 270 -26.93 19.27 6.86
C THR A 270 -25.77 18.38 6.37
N LEU A 271 -24.54 18.62 6.84
CA LEU A 271 -23.32 17.93 6.38
C LEU A 271 -22.99 16.61 7.09
N PRO A 272 -23.45 16.32 8.34
CA PRO A 272 -23.09 15.07 8.99
C PRO A 272 -23.35 13.85 8.11
N GLU A 273 -22.40 12.91 8.09
CA GLU A 273 -22.44 11.67 7.31
C GLU A 273 -22.52 11.84 5.78
N ARG A 274 -22.40 13.05 5.26
CA ARG A 274 -22.40 13.29 3.81
C ARG A 274 -21.02 13.24 3.23
N TYR A 275 -20.92 12.63 2.06
CA TYR A 275 -19.74 12.70 1.19
C TYR A 275 -19.66 14.11 0.55
N ILE A 276 -18.80 14.94 1.13
CA ILE A 276 -18.67 16.37 0.79
C ILE A 276 -18.25 16.56 -0.67
N TYR A 277 -17.28 15.77 -1.14
CA TYR A 277 -16.77 15.84 -2.52
C TYR A 277 -17.85 15.53 -3.56
N LEU A 278 -18.81 14.67 -3.23
CA LEU A 278 -19.90 14.29 -4.11
C LEU A 278 -21.11 15.22 -4.02
N TYR A 279 -21.10 16.16 -3.07
CA TYR A 279 -22.20 17.09 -2.86
C TYR A 279 -21.90 18.44 -3.50
N ASP A 280 -22.34 18.62 -4.75
CA ASP A 280 -22.08 19.83 -5.55
C ASP A 280 -22.35 21.16 -4.84
N PRO A 281 -23.44 21.34 -4.03
CA PRO A 281 -23.65 22.58 -3.31
C PRO A 281 -22.48 22.97 -2.40
N VAL A 282 -21.81 22.01 -1.74
CA VAL A 282 -20.65 22.32 -0.90
C VAL A 282 -19.45 22.74 -1.75
N ARG A 283 -19.30 22.20 -2.94
CA ARG A 283 -18.18 22.52 -3.83
C ARG A 283 -18.29 23.92 -4.42
N THR A 284 -19.47 24.35 -4.77
CA THR A 284 -19.70 25.56 -5.58
C THR A 284 -20.62 26.59 -4.94
N GLY A 285 -21.54 26.18 -4.04
CA GLY A 285 -22.55 27.04 -3.47
C GLY A 285 -21.99 28.11 -2.52
N ALA A 286 -22.48 29.32 -2.62
CA ALA A 286 -22.06 30.46 -1.79
C ALA A 286 -22.32 30.22 -0.29
N GLN A 287 -23.40 29.51 0.04
CA GLN A 287 -23.80 29.17 1.42
C GLN A 287 -22.77 28.31 2.16
N PHE A 288 -21.87 27.63 1.44
CA PHE A 288 -20.78 26.84 2.02
C PHE A 288 -19.42 27.52 1.92
N ALA A 289 -19.37 28.80 1.58
CA ALA A 289 -18.11 29.54 1.46
C ALA A 289 -17.31 29.57 2.77
N ALA A 290 -17.97 29.76 3.91
CA ALA A 290 -17.37 29.75 5.23
C ALA A 290 -16.76 28.37 5.57
N PHE A 291 -17.45 27.26 5.25
CA PHE A 291 -16.92 25.91 5.39
C PHE A 291 -15.65 25.72 4.57
N ARG A 292 -15.69 26.06 3.28
CA ARG A 292 -14.52 25.93 2.40
C ARG A 292 -13.31 26.77 2.86
N HIS A 293 -13.60 27.96 3.40
CA HIS A 293 -12.58 28.83 3.98
C HIS A 293 -11.95 28.17 5.22
N TRP A 294 -12.78 27.70 6.16
CA TRP A 294 -12.31 27.04 7.37
C TRP A 294 -11.47 25.79 7.05
N VAL A 295 -11.93 24.91 6.15
CA VAL A 295 -11.15 23.72 5.72
C VAL A 295 -9.77 24.14 5.22
N ARG A 296 -9.70 25.22 4.41
CA ARG A 296 -8.44 25.69 3.80
C ARG A 296 -7.47 26.26 4.84
N VAL A 297 -7.95 27.01 5.82
CA VAL A 297 -7.13 27.75 6.76
C VAL A 297 -6.84 26.94 8.02
N ASP A 298 -7.84 26.35 8.63
CA ASP A 298 -7.79 25.74 9.94
C ASP A 298 -8.01 24.23 9.94
N GLY A 299 -8.78 23.70 8.99
CA GLY A 299 -9.29 22.33 9.03
C GLY A 299 -8.22 21.28 9.26
N ARG A 300 -7.07 21.37 8.55
CA ARG A 300 -5.96 20.42 8.72
C ARG A 300 -5.30 20.54 10.10
N ARG A 301 -5.08 21.76 10.58
CA ARG A 301 -4.47 22.03 11.89
C ARG A 301 -5.39 21.52 13.00
N VAL A 302 -6.65 21.95 12.99
CA VAL A 302 -7.64 21.57 14.02
C VAL A 302 -7.86 20.06 14.06
N TYR A 303 -7.92 19.41 12.90
CA TYR A 303 -8.03 17.95 12.85
C TYR A 303 -6.78 17.26 13.44
N GLY A 304 -5.59 17.72 13.10
CA GLY A 304 -4.34 17.20 13.67
C GLY A 304 -4.28 17.38 15.18
N GLU A 305 -4.64 18.55 15.70
CA GLU A 305 -4.74 18.83 17.13
C GLU A 305 -5.76 17.93 17.83
N TYR A 306 -6.92 17.70 17.19
CA TYR A 306 -7.94 16.78 17.70
C TYR A 306 -7.40 15.36 17.86
N LEU A 307 -6.70 14.84 16.86
CA LEU A 307 -6.09 13.49 16.93
C LEU A 307 -5.07 13.39 18.08
N LEU A 308 -4.26 14.42 18.29
CA LEU A 308 -3.25 14.44 19.35
C LEU A 308 -3.86 14.55 20.74
N THR A 309 -4.93 15.33 20.90
CA THR A 309 -5.60 15.57 22.18
C THR A 309 -6.64 14.49 22.52
N HIS A 310 -7.09 13.70 21.51
CA HIS A 310 -8.08 12.64 21.67
C HIS A 310 -7.52 11.28 21.19
N PRO A 311 -6.39 10.78 21.74
CA PRO A 311 -5.75 9.55 21.25
C PRO A 311 -6.67 8.33 21.34
N GLY A 312 -7.57 8.27 22.31
CA GLY A 312 -8.57 7.21 22.44
C GLY A 312 -9.50 7.15 21.22
N TRP A 313 -9.98 8.29 20.75
CA TRP A 313 -10.78 8.39 19.53
C TRP A 313 -9.96 8.02 18.28
N ALA A 314 -8.75 8.58 18.19
CA ALA A 314 -7.85 8.35 17.05
C ALA A 314 -7.47 6.86 16.88
N LEU A 315 -7.35 6.10 17.97
CA LEU A 315 -7.01 4.68 17.91
C LEU A 315 -8.25 3.79 17.76
N ARG A 316 -9.34 4.11 18.46
CA ARG A 316 -10.53 3.26 18.49
C ARG A 316 -11.34 3.31 17.19
N LYS A 317 -11.58 4.50 16.63
CA LYS A 317 -12.45 4.64 15.45
C LYS A 317 -11.97 3.89 14.21
N PRO A 318 -10.66 3.91 13.82
CA PRO A 318 -10.19 3.03 12.75
C PRO A 318 -10.35 1.55 13.10
N PHE A 319 -10.13 1.16 14.36
CA PHE A 319 -10.28 -0.22 14.79
C PHE A 319 -11.74 -0.70 14.69
N ASP A 320 -12.72 0.15 15.04
CA ASP A 320 -14.15 -0.16 14.89
C ASP A 320 -14.53 -0.37 13.41
N ALA A 321 -13.81 0.28 12.47
CA ALA A 321 -14.01 0.20 11.02
C ALA A 321 -13.00 -0.75 10.32
N ARG A 322 -12.41 -1.71 11.03
CA ARG A 322 -11.31 -2.56 10.56
C ARG A 322 -11.64 -3.48 9.39
N ASP A 323 -12.91 -3.63 9.03
CA ASP A 323 -13.32 -4.43 7.88
C ASP A 323 -12.60 -4.00 6.60
N ALA A 324 -12.36 -2.71 6.40
CA ALA A 324 -11.59 -2.20 5.25
C ALA A 324 -10.13 -2.70 5.23
N PHE A 325 -9.58 -3.11 6.37
CA PHE A 325 -8.24 -3.68 6.48
C PHE A 325 -8.22 -5.20 6.24
N PHE A 326 -9.31 -5.88 6.63
CA PHE A 326 -9.41 -7.33 6.54
C PHE A 326 -10.20 -7.83 5.33
N ASP A 327 -10.83 -6.96 4.55
CA ASP A 327 -11.56 -7.30 3.33
C ASP A 327 -10.83 -6.78 2.07
N LEU A 328 -10.42 -7.69 1.18
CA LEU A 328 -9.93 -7.36 -0.17
C LEU A 328 -11.00 -7.62 -1.25
N GLY A 329 -12.18 -8.10 -0.88
CA GLY A 329 -13.27 -8.39 -1.81
C GLY A 329 -14.14 -7.18 -2.12
N THR A 330 -14.04 -6.13 -1.33
CA THR A 330 -14.81 -4.89 -1.49
C THR A 330 -13.94 -3.81 -2.13
N ILE A 331 -14.43 -3.23 -3.21
CA ILE A 331 -13.84 -2.06 -3.84
C ILE A 331 -14.78 -0.89 -3.67
N GLU A 332 -14.33 0.16 -3.04
CA GLU A 332 -15.03 1.42 -2.90
C GLU A 332 -14.46 2.45 -3.88
N LEU A 333 -15.31 3.02 -4.71
CA LEU A 333 -14.96 4.06 -5.67
C LEU A 333 -16.04 5.14 -5.68
N TYR A 334 -15.63 6.37 -5.38
CA TYR A 334 -16.52 7.55 -5.40
C TYR A 334 -17.81 7.36 -4.59
N GLY A 335 -17.67 6.84 -3.37
CA GLY A 335 -18.80 6.58 -2.45
C GLY A 335 -19.71 5.43 -2.89
N ARG A 336 -19.30 4.64 -3.89
CA ARG A 336 -20.01 3.43 -4.31
C ARG A 336 -19.19 2.20 -3.96
N VAL A 337 -19.86 1.25 -3.31
CA VAL A 337 -19.27 -0.03 -2.96
C VAL A 337 -19.52 -1.03 -4.08
N TYR A 338 -18.45 -1.60 -4.62
CA TYR A 338 -18.49 -2.67 -5.60
C TYR A 338 -17.97 -3.94 -4.94
N ARG A 339 -18.79 -4.97 -4.90
CA ARG A 339 -18.32 -6.32 -4.54
C ARG A 339 -17.79 -6.98 -5.79
N ASN A 340 -16.49 -7.18 -5.80
CA ASN A 340 -15.83 -7.85 -6.88
C ASN A 340 -16.32 -9.30 -7.02
N ARG A 341 -16.82 -9.65 -8.20
CA ARG A 341 -17.24 -11.01 -8.56
C ARG A 341 -16.52 -11.48 -9.82
N PRO A 342 -15.19 -11.58 -9.84
CA PRO A 342 -14.56 -12.23 -10.96
C PRO A 342 -15.00 -13.69 -10.98
N GLY A 343 -15.37 -14.18 -12.14
CA GLY A 343 -15.69 -15.58 -12.36
C GLY A 343 -14.46 -16.46 -12.52
N GLY A 344 -14.66 -17.77 -12.46
CA GLY A 344 -13.66 -18.74 -12.88
C GLY A 344 -12.41 -18.84 -12.00
N VAL A 345 -11.27 -19.10 -12.63
CA VAL A 345 -9.99 -19.40 -11.99
C VAL A 345 -9.51 -18.32 -11.01
N PHE A 346 -9.73 -17.05 -11.30
CA PHE A 346 -9.32 -15.94 -10.44
C PHE A 346 -10.04 -15.94 -9.10
N THR A 347 -11.32 -16.35 -9.08
CA THR A 347 -12.07 -16.50 -7.84
C THR A 347 -11.49 -17.60 -6.97
N VAL A 348 -11.25 -18.77 -7.53
CA VAL A 348 -10.74 -19.94 -6.79
C VAL A 348 -9.34 -19.68 -6.29
N VAL A 349 -8.42 -19.33 -7.19
CA VAL A 349 -7.00 -19.11 -6.87
C VAL A 349 -6.82 -17.89 -5.97
N GLY A 350 -7.53 -16.79 -6.28
CA GLY A 350 -7.43 -15.57 -5.48
C GLY A 350 -8.00 -15.71 -4.07
N THR A 351 -9.05 -16.54 -3.87
CA THR A 351 -9.59 -16.82 -2.53
C THR A 351 -8.59 -17.59 -1.67
N PHE A 352 -7.76 -18.45 -2.27
CA PHE A 352 -6.66 -19.09 -1.55
C PHE A 352 -5.62 -18.06 -1.08
N GLY A 353 -5.21 -17.13 -1.95
CA GLY A 353 -4.23 -16.08 -1.62
C GLY A 353 -4.75 -15.00 -0.68
N ALA A 354 -6.04 -14.67 -0.79
CA ALA A 354 -6.73 -13.65 -0.01
C ALA A 354 -8.16 -14.11 0.32
N PRO A 355 -8.36 -14.82 1.42
CA PRO A 355 -9.70 -15.18 1.87
C PRO A 355 -10.60 -13.95 1.99
N ARG A 356 -11.84 -14.08 1.53
CA ARG A 356 -12.80 -12.98 1.48
C ARG A 356 -13.46 -12.67 2.82
N SER A 357 -13.45 -13.63 3.75
CA SER A 357 -14.03 -13.41 5.07
C SER A 357 -13.09 -12.56 5.94
N PRO A 358 -13.50 -11.38 6.39
CA PRO A 358 -12.72 -10.59 7.34
C PRO A 358 -12.37 -11.40 8.60
N GLY A 359 -13.35 -12.13 9.18
CA GLY A 359 -13.13 -12.95 10.36
C GLY A 359 -12.12 -14.08 10.15
N PHE A 360 -12.06 -14.68 8.95
CA PHE A 360 -11.00 -15.64 8.64
C PHE A 360 -9.62 -14.97 8.61
N THR A 361 -9.52 -13.79 8.01
CA THR A 361 -8.25 -13.05 7.94
C THR A 361 -7.81 -12.60 9.34
N GLU A 362 -8.74 -12.18 10.20
CA GLU A 362 -8.49 -11.87 11.61
C GLU A 362 -7.96 -13.11 12.35
N ALA A 363 -8.64 -14.25 12.24
CA ALA A 363 -8.21 -15.49 12.86
C ALA A 363 -6.85 -15.95 12.37
N TRP A 364 -6.60 -15.89 11.04
CA TRP A 364 -5.29 -16.18 10.47
C TRP A 364 -4.21 -15.25 11.01
N THR A 365 -4.51 -13.94 11.15
CA THR A 365 -3.58 -12.98 11.73
C THR A 365 -3.20 -13.34 13.15
N VAL A 366 -4.17 -13.69 14.00
CA VAL A 366 -3.91 -14.08 15.39
C VAL A 366 -3.09 -15.36 15.46
N VAL A 367 -3.51 -16.41 14.75
CA VAL A 367 -2.82 -17.71 14.76
C VAL A 367 -1.39 -17.60 14.22
N ALA A 368 -1.23 -16.91 13.07
CA ALA A 368 0.09 -16.71 12.49
C ALA A 368 0.99 -15.86 13.40
N ALA A 369 0.47 -14.79 14.00
CA ALA A 369 1.24 -13.94 14.92
C ALA A 369 1.69 -14.71 16.16
N VAL A 370 0.82 -15.48 16.79
CA VAL A 370 1.14 -16.29 17.98
C VAL A 370 2.19 -17.35 17.66
N ALA A 371 1.96 -18.14 16.59
CA ALA A 371 2.91 -19.18 16.18
C ALA A 371 4.27 -18.59 15.79
N PHE A 372 4.25 -17.48 15.04
CA PHE A 372 5.45 -16.78 14.63
C PHE A 372 6.23 -16.20 15.81
N ALA A 373 5.55 -15.51 16.74
CA ALA A 373 6.15 -14.95 17.95
C ALA A 373 6.76 -16.04 18.84
N PHE A 374 6.06 -17.15 19.03
CA PHE A 374 6.56 -18.29 19.79
C PHE A 374 7.84 -18.88 19.17
N LEU A 375 7.85 -19.12 17.84
CA LEU A 375 9.02 -19.67 17.17
C LEU A 375 10.17 -18.69 17.07
N ALA A 376 9.88 -17.39 16.95
CA ALA A 376 10.89 -16.33 17.01
C ALA A 376 11.53 -16.24 18.42
N TRP A 377 10.70 -16.32 19.48
CA TRP A 377 11.16 -16.38 20.86
C TRP A 377 12.05 -17.62 21.10
N ARG A 378 11.65 -18.77 20.59
CA ARG A 378 12.43 -20.01 20.64
C ARG A 378 13.67 -19.97 19.71
N ARG A 379 13.96 -18.83 19.07
CA ARG A 379 15.08 -18.62 18.13
C ARG A 379 15.12 -19.62 16.95
N ARG A 380 13.99 -20.21 16.59
CA ARG A 380 13.86 -21.07 15.40
C ARG A 380 13.76 -20.28 14.11
N ILE A 381 13.32 -19.01 14.18
CA ILE A 381 13.32 -18.04 13.10
C ILE A 381 14.49 -17.08 13.29
N ARG A 382 15.21 -16.78 12.22
CA ARG A 382 16.33 -15.82 12.25
C ARG A 382 15.85 -14.46 12.76
N PRO A 383 16.48 -13.85 13.80
CA PRO A 383 15.97 -12.60 14.40
C PRO A 383 15.79 -11.46 13.40
N ALA A 384 16.68 -11.32 12.41
CA ALA A 384 16.59 -10.30 11.38
C ALA A 384 15.35 -10.47 10.47
N LEU A 385 14.98 -11.72 10.11
CA LEU A 385 13.77 -12.02 9.36
C LEU A 385 12.53 -11.81 10.22
N ALA A 386 12.60 -12.16 11.51
CA ALA A 386 11.50 -11.92 12.45
C ALA A 386 11.23 -10.41 12.57
N ALA A 387 12.27 -9.60 12.73
CA ALA A 387 12.15 -8.15 12.76
C ALA A 387 11.60 -7.58 11.46
N ALA A 388 12.04 -8.08 10.29
CA ALA A 388 11.54 -7.63 8.99
C ALA A 388 10.04 -7.91 8.84
N VAL A 389 9.56 -9.11 9.18
CA VAL A 389 8.12 -9.45 9.11
C VAL A 389 7.30 -8.60 10.08
N ALA A 390 7.80 -8.41 11.32
CA ALA A 390 7.13 -7.55 12.29
C ALA A 390 7.03 -6.09 11.80
N LEU A 391 8.09 -5.57 11.15
CA LEU A 391 8.06 -4.24 10.52
C LEU A 391 7.05 -4.18 9.36
N ILE A 392 7.02 -5.19 8.49
CA ILE A 392 6.06 -5.25 7.39
C ILE A 392 4.63 -5.21 7.94
N ALA A 393 4.31 -6.03 8.94
CA ALA A 393 3.00 -6.06 9.58
C ALA A 393 2.68 -4.74 10.31
N GLY A 394 3.64 -4.19 11.06
CA GLY A 394 3.50 -2.92 11.77
C GLY A 394 3.22 -1.75 10.81
N PHE A 395 3.94 -1.67 9.70
CA PHE A 395 3.67 -0.66 8.67
C PHE A 395 2.34 -0.87 7.93
N ALA A 396 1.85 -2.12 7.82
CA ALA A 396 0.50 -2.36 7.32
C ALA A 396 -0.55 -1.74 8.25
N VAL A 397 -0.42 -1.90 9.57
CA VAL A 397 -1.31 -1.28 10.55
C VAL A 397 -1.21 0.25 10.48
N ILE A 398 -0.01 0.81 10.51
CA ILE A 398 0.21 2.27 10.40
C ILE A 398 -0.39 2.79 9.09
N GLY A 399 -0.17 2.10 7.97
CA GLY A 399 -0.73 2.45 6.66
C GLY A 399 -2.26 2.44 6.63
N TYR A 400 -2.89 1.49 7.32
CA TYR A 400 -4.34 1.44 7.49
C TYR A 400 -4.85 2.66 8.27
N TYR A 401 -4.25 2.97 9.43
CA TYR A 401 -4.61 4.13 10.22
C TYR A 401 -4.42 5.43 9.44
N ALA A 402 -3.30 5.56 8.72
CA ALA A 402 -3.04 6.70 7.86
C ALA A 402 -4.09 6.84 6.74
N ALA A 403 -4.50 5.72 6.11
CA ALA A 403 -5.55 5.71 5.09
C ALA A 403 -6.91 6.09 5.69
N TRP A 404 -7.25 5.54 6.84
CA TRP A 404 -8.51 5.85 7.51
C TRP A 404 -8.58 7.31 7.95
N HIS A 405 -7.54 7.87 8.57
CA HIS A 405 -7.50 9.27 8.98
C HIS A 405 -7.31 10.24 7.81
N GLY A 406 -6.69 9.77 6.75
CA GLY A 406 -6.34 10.59 5.59
C GLY A 406 -7.50 10.86 4.64
N ASP A 407 -8.49 9.96 4.56
CA ASP A 407 -9.65 10.12 3.70
C ASP A 407 -10.86 9.33 4.23
N ALA A 408 -12.06 9.91 4.09
CA ALA A 408 -13.29 9.26 4.51
C ALA A 408 -14.14 8.75 3.33
N LEU A 409 -13.83 9.19 2.09
CA LEU A 409 -14.64 8.87 0.92
C LEU A 409 -14.46 7.44 0.43
N GLU A 410 -13.22 6.91 0.46
CA GLU A 410 -12.84 5.64 -0.18
C GLU A 410 -11.90 4.82 0.70
N VAL A 411 -12.33 4.51 1.92
CA VAL A 411 -11.46 3.86 2.92
C VAL A 411 -10.91 2.53 2.39
N TYR A 412 -11.73 1.69 1.74
CA TYR A 412 -11.28 0.41 1.17
C TYR A 412 -10.21 0.59 0.09
N ARG A 413 -10.36 1.60 -0.76
CA ARG A 413 -9.36 1.94 -1.79
C ARG A 413 -8.06 2.46 -1.17
N HIS A 414 -8.17 3.36 -0.21
CA HIS A 414 -6.99 3.96 0.43
C HIS A 414 -6.27 2.97 1.34
N ALA A 415 -6.99 2.05 1.99
CA ALA A 415 -6.43 0.98 2.80
C ALA A 415 -5.86 -0.20 1.99
N LEU A 416 -6.10 -0.27 0.68
CA LEU A 416 -5.71 -1.40 -0.18
C LEU A 416 -4.24 -1.81 -0.01
N SER A 417 -3.31 -0.85 -0.08
CA SER A 417 -1.88 -1.13 0.07
C SER A 417 -1.56 -1.74 1.44
N ALA A 418 -2.20 -1.24 2.50
CA ALA A 418 -2.04 -1.74 3.85
C ALA A 418 -2.64 -3.16 4.01
N ALA A 419 -3.84 -3.39 3.45
CA ALA A 419 -4.51 -4.68 3.46
C ALA A 419 -3.73 -5.76 2.69
N VAL A 420 -3.14 -5.40 1.55
CA VAL A 420 -2.25 -6.28 0.77
C VAL A 420 -0.94 -6.53 1.53
N GLN A 421 -0.35 -5.50 2.12
CA GLN A 421 0.89 -5.60 2.89
C GLN A 421 0.73 -6.52 4.11
N LEU A 422 -0.40 -6.46 4.82
CA LEU A 422 -0.71 -7.39 5.90
C LEU A 422 -0.71 -8.83 5.40
N ARG A 423 -1.38 -9.12 4.30
CA ARG A 423 -1.44 -10.48 3.74
C ARG A 423 -0.08 -10.98 3.26
N ILE A 424 0.75 -10.11 2.70
CA ILE A 424 2.14 -10.45 2.37
C ILE A 424 2.89 -10.83 3.66
N ALA A 425 2.76 -10.05 4.74
CA ALA A 425 3.37 -10.37 6.03
C ALA A 425 2.87 -11.72 6.57
N LEU A 426 1.57 -12.00 6.47
CA LEU A 426 0.97 -13.27 6.90
C LEU A 426 1.48 -14.46 6.09
N TRP A 427 1.60 -14.35 4.77
CA TRP A 427 2.17 -15.42 3.94
C TRP A 427 3.63 -15.66 4.26
N ILE A 428 4.43 -14.60 4.48
CA ILE A 428 5.85 -14.74 4.88
C ILE A 428 5.94 -15.38 6.27
N ALA A 429 5.13 -14.92 7.24
CA ALA A 429 5.10 -15.49 8.59
C ALA A 429 4.71 -16.98 8.57
N THR A 430 3.65 -17.34 7.84
CA THR A 430 3.20 -18.73 7.68
C THR A 430 4.29 -19.59 7.07
N ALA A 431 4.95 -19.12 6.00
CA ALA A 431 6.05 -19.87 5.38
C ALA A 431 7.22 -20.04 6.35
N LEU A 432 7.59 -19.02 7.13
CA LEU A 432 8.67 -19.11 8.14
C LEU A 432 8.30 -20.04 9.31
N VAL A 433 7.04 -20.07 9.73
CA VAL A 433 6.54 -21.02 10.75
C VAL A 433 6.70 -22.45 10.24
N ILE A 434 6.23 -22.73 9.02
CA ILE A 434 6.37 -24.06 8.39
C ILE A 434 7.85 -24.44 8.20
N ASP A 435 8.68 -23.48 7.77
CA ASP A 435 10.13 -23.68 7.62
C ASP A 435 10.80 -24.09 8.94
N ALA A 436 10.43 -23.39 10.03
CA ALA A 436 10.96 -23.66 11.37
C ALA A 436 10.50 -25.02 11.94
N ILE A 437 9.27 -25.45 11.61
CA ILE A 437 8.74 -26.76 12.02
C ILE A 437 9.40 -27.87 11.20
N ALA A 438 9.50 -27.71 9.88
CA ALA A 438 10.03 -28.74 8.98
C ALA A 438 11.51 -29.08 9.23
N ILE A 439 12.33 -28.11 9.69
CA ILE A 439 13.75 -28.32 9.96
C ILE A 439 14.01 -28.91 11.35
N GLY A 440 13.04 -28.80 12.27
CA GLY A 440 13.19 -29.36 13.63
C GLY A 440 14.25 -28.66 14.49
N PRO A 441 14.50 -29.15 15.73
CA PRO A 441 15.48 -28.55 16.65
C PRO A 441 16.96 -28.86 16.30
N THR A 442 17.23 -29.80 15.42
CA THR A 442 18.59 -30.27 15.07
C THR A 442 19.35 -29.39 14.07
N GLY A 443 18.73 -28.33 13.57
CA GLY A 443 19.34 -27.43 12.57
C GLY A 443 20.10 -26.24 13.14
N THR A 444 20.57 -26.26 14.38
CA THR A 444 21.59 -25.31 14.84
C THR A 444 22.94 -25.74 14.29
N GLU A 445 23.14 -25.64 12.98
CA GLU A 445 24.49 -25.47 12.47
C GLU A 445 25.11 -24.30 13.23
N THR A 446 26.14 -24.56 14.00
CA THR A 446 27.08 -23.57 14.47
C THR A 446 27.56 -22.80 13.25
N LEU A 447 26.91 -21.67 12.96
CA LEU A 447 27.48 -20.73 12.03
C LEU A 447 28.78 -20.26 12.65
N GLU A 448 29.89 -20.85 12.21
CA GLU A 448 31.20 -20.23 12.35
C GLU A 448 31.01 -18.75 11.93
N PRO A 449 31.45 -17.80 12.73
CA PRO A 449 31.40 -16.43 12.37
C PRO A 449 32.22 -16.29 11.07
N ALA A 450 31.48 -16.08 9.95
CA ALA A 450 32.14 -15.73 8.71
C ALA A 450 33.02 -14.53 9.01
N SER A 451 34.30 -14.76 8.98
CA SER A 451 35.31 -13.74 9.20
C SER A 451 34.89 -12.50 8.40
N VAL A 452 34.65 -11.42 9.11
CA VAL A 452 34.39 -10.11 8.55
C VAL A 452 35.63 -9.71 7.77
N ARG A 453 35.69 -10.09 6.50
CA ARG A 453 36.65 -9.49 5.58
C ARG A 453 36.17 -8.07 5.38
N ALA A 454 36.89 -7.16 6.02
CA ALA A 454 36.80 -5.73 5.82
C ALA A 454 36.87 -5.44 4.32
N VAL A 455 35.87 -4.73 3.79
CA VAL A 455 35.90 -4.05 2.51
C VAL A 455 35.78 -2.55 2.78
#